data_e775bb7029c259d2e9f6cb2976a84a3e
#
_entry.id   e775bb7029c259d2e9f6cb2976a84a3e
#
_cell.length_a   1.000
_cell.length_b   1.000
_cell.length_c   1.000
_cell.angle_alpha   90.00
_cell.angle_beta   90.00
_cell.angle_gamma   90.00
#
_symmetry.space_group_name_H-M   'P 1'
#
loop_
_entity.id
_entity.type
_entity.pdbx_description
1 polymer ?
#
loop_
_entity_poly.entity_id
_entity_poly.type
_entity_poly.pdbx_seq_one_letter_code
_entity_poly.pdbx_strand_id
1 'polypeptide(L)'
;LIILRGPRQLEVRPESFAEQHKLFERALASLSSGATLGAMSANGMAVAAATGDDEALRICNSAIARGAIAAGLSGSGPAIAIVCYQQGAEQLAEAMSESGLQVIRSAFVEPASLDEEASSWE
;
A
#
# COMPACT_ATOMS: atom_id res chain seq x y z
N LEU A 1 1.17 5.32 6.37
CA LEU A 1 1.57 4.21 7.25
C LEU A 1 2.17 3.06 6.43
N ILE A 2 3.14 2.39 6.99
CA ILE A 2 3.68 1.15 6.44
C ILE A 2 3.42 0.04 7.45
N ILE A 3 2.78 -1.03 7.00
CA ILE A 3 2.55 -2.22 7.81
C ILE A 3 3.63 -3.24 7.47
N LEU A 4 4.40 -3.64 8.46
CA LEU A 4 5.41 -4.69 8.32
C LEU A 4 4.80 -6.04 8.69
N ARG A 5 5.03 -7.05 7.87
CA ARG A 5 4.44 -8.38 8.02
C ARG A 5 5.49 -9.50 8.07
N GLY A 6 6.74 -9.12 8.28
CA GLY A 6 7.85 -10.08 8.31
C GLY A 6 8.26 -10.57 6.91
N PRO A 7 8.98 -11.69 6.82
CA PRO A 7 9.45 -12.21 5.54
C PRO A 7 8.31 -12.76 4.71
N ARG A 8 8.50 -12.77 3.38
CA ARG A 8 7.53 -13.36 2.44
C ARG A 8 7.37 -14.86 2.70
N GLN A 9 6.13 -15.29 2.84
CA GLN A 9 5.77 -16.70 3.02
C GLN A 9 4.99 -17.26 1.82
N LEU A 10 4.46 -16.40 0.95
CA LEU A 10 3.73 -16.80 -0.24
C LEU A 10 4.65 -16.89 -1.45
N GLU A 11 4.44 -17.92 -2.27
CA GLU A 11 5.15 -18.07 -3.53
C GLU A 11 4.57 -17.12 -4.58
N VAL A 12 5.46 -16.40 -5.26
CA VAL A 12 5.07 -15.52 -6.37
C VAL A 12 5.20 -16.29 -7.68
N ARG A 13 4.08 -16.54 -8.34
CA ARG A 13 4.00 -17.24 -9.61
C ARG A 13 3.66 -16.25 -10.73
N PRO A 14 4.52 -16.08 -11.73
CA PRO A 14 4.25 -15.14 -12.84
C PRO A 14 2.92 -15.40 -13.56
N GLU A 15 2.55 -16.65 -13.77
CA GLU A 15 1.30 -17.02 -14.43
C GLU A 15 0.04 -16.60 -13.67
N SER A 16 0.09 -16.49 -12.34
CA SER A 16 -1.03 -16.01 -11.52
C SER A 16 -1.31 -14.52 -11.76
N PHE A 17 -0.29 -13.76 -12.15
CA PHE A 17 -0.48 -12.35 -12.53
C PHE A 17 -1.27 -12.21 -13.82
N ALA A 18 -1.02 -13.07 -14.80
CA ALA A 18 -1.78 -13.08 -16.06
C ALA A 18 -3.28 -13.36 -15.84
N GLU A 19 -3.62 -14.20 -14.85
CA GLU A 19 -5.00 -14.49 -14.48
C GLU A 19 -5.74 -13.27 -13.95
N GLN A 20 -5.01 -12.29 -13.39
CA GLN A 20 -5.56 -11.06 -12.82
C GLN A 20 -5.47 -9.87 -13.78
N HIS A 21 -5.34 -10.09 -15.09
CA HIS A 21 -5.13 -9.02 -16.06
C HIS A 21 -6.21 -7.93 -16.03
N LYS A 22 -7.48 -8.29 -15.77
CA LYS A 22 -8.57 -7.31 -15.68
C LYS A 22 -8.40 -6.33 -14.51
N LEU A 23 -7.89 -6.80 -13.37
CA LEU A 23 -7.59 -5.95 -12.23
C LEU A 23 -6.43 -5.01 -12.51
N PHE A 24 -5.38 -5.51 -13.17
CA PHE A 24 -4.25 -4.68 -13.58
C PHE A 24 -4.63 -3.64 -14.64
N GLU A 25 -5.49 -4.01 -15.59
CA GLU A 25 -6.04 -3.07 -16.58
C GLU A 25 -6.83 -1.95 -15.90
N ARG A 26 -7.61 -2.26 -14.87
CA ARG A 26 -8.35 -1.28 -14.08
C ARG A 26 -7.38 -0.32 -13.36
N ALA A 27 -6.32 -0.85 -12.77
CA ALA A 27 -5.29 -0.04 -12.12
C ALA A 27 -4.63 0.91 -13.11
N LEU A 28 -4.28 0.42 -14.30
CA LEU A 28 -3.69 1.22 -15.38
C LEU A 28 -4.65 2.31 -15.87
N ALA A 29 -5.93 1.98 -16.04
CA ALA A 29 -6.95 2.95 -16.44
C ALA A 29 -7.11 4.06 -15.39
N SER A 30 -7.11 3.72 -14.09
CA SER A 30 -7.14 4.69 -13.00
C SER A 30 -5.92 5.61 -13.04
N LEU A 31 -4.74 5.06 -13.23
CA LEU A 31 -3.51 5.83 -13.34
C LEU A 31 -3.54 6.78 -14.54
N SER A 32 -3.98 6.29 -15.71
CA SER A 32 -4.08 7.06 -16.94
C SER A 32 -5.08 8.21 -16.84
N SER A 33 -6.12 8.07 -16.01
CA SER A 33 -7.10 9.14 -15.76
C SER A 33 -6.68 10.12 -14.67
N GLY A 34 -5.50 9.95 -14.08
CA GLY A 34 -4.98 10.81 -13.01
C GLY A 34 -5.42 10.41 -11.60
N ALA A 35 -6.16 9.32 -11.44
CA ALA A 35 -6.58 8.80 -10.15
C ALA A 35 -5.46 7.95 -9.51
N THR A 36 -4.35 8.58 -9.13
CA THR A 36 -3.12 7.90 -8.67
C THR A 36 -3.36 7.05 -7.42
N LEU A 37 -4.06 7.56 -6.43
CA LEU A 37 -4.34 6.81 -5.19
C LEU A 37 -5.33 5.67 -5.43
N GLY A 38 -6.31 5.87 -6.31
CA GLY A 38 -7.20 4.81 -6.77
C GLY A 38 -6.43 3.71 -7.50
N ALA A 39 -5.48 4.09 -8.34
CA ALA A 39 -4.59 3.15 -9.03
C ALA A 39 -3.73 2.34 -8.05
N MET A 40 -3.21 2.99 -7.00
CA MET A 40 -2.45 2.33 -5.93
C MET A 40 -3.27 1.21 -5.27
N SER A 41 -4.50 1.51 -4.88
CA SER A 41 -5.39 0.51 -4.25
C SER A 41 -5.74 -0.61 -5.22
N ALA A 42 -6.11 -0.28 -6.46
CA ALA A 42 -6.46 -1.27 -7.47
C ALA A 42 -5.28 -2.20 -7.80
N ASN A 43 -4.08 -1.65 -7.94
CA ASN A 43 -2.87 -2.43 -8.17
C ASN A 43 -2.54 -3.33 -6.97
N GLY A 44 -2.63 -2.80 -5.76
CA GLY A 44 -2.42 -3.57 -4.54
C GLY A 44 -3.38 -4.75 -4.41
N MET A 45 -4.65 -4.56 -4.76
CA MET A 45 -5.65 -5.64 -4.81
C MET A 45 -5.30 -6.69 -5.88
N ALA A 46 -4.87 -6.24 -7.06
CA ALA A 46 -4.47 -7.13 -8.14
C ALA A 46 -3.29 -8.01 -7.74
N VAL A 47 -2.28 -7.42 -7.11
CA VAL A 47 -1.09 -8.16 -6.62
C VAL A 47 -1.50 -9.12 -5.51
N ALA A 48 -2.32 -8.71 -4.56
CA ALA A 48 -2.80 -9.57 -3.48
C ALA A 48 -3.59 -10.77 -4.04
N ALA A 49 -4.45 -10.54 -5.02
CA ALA A 49 -5.18 -11.62 -5.70
C ALA A 49 -4.24 -12.57 -6.45
N ALA A 50 -3.25 -12.02 -7.16
CA ALA A 50 -2.28 -12.81 -7.92
C ALA A 50 -1.39 -13.67 -7.02
N THR A 51 -1.09 -13.20 -5.81
CA THR A 51 -0.24 -13.93 -4.84
C THR A 51 -1.04 -14.76 -3.84
N GLY A 52 -2.37 -14.66 -3.86
CA GLY A 52 -3.24 -15.34 -2.88
C GLY A 52 -3.12 -14.77 -1.47
N ASP A 53 -2.76 -13.49 -1.34
CA ASP A 53 -2.55 -12.81 -0.05
C ASP A 53 -3.87 -12.25 0.50
N ASP A 54 -4.72 -13.14 1.00
CA ASP A 54 -6.02 -12.78 1.54
C ASP A 54 -5.91 -11.92 2.81
N GLU A 55 -4.85 -12.10 3.57
CA GLU A 55 -4.59 -11.27 4.76
C GLU A 55 -4.33 -9.82 4.36
N ALA A 56 -3.53 -9.59 3.32
CA ALA A 56 -3.30 -8.25 2.80
C ALA A 56 -4.61 -7.58 2.36
N LEU A 57 -5.51 -8.31 1.69
CA LEU A 57 -6.82 -7.80 1.30
C LEU A 57 -7.64 -7.38 2.52
N ARG A 58 -7.66 -8.21 3.56
CA ARG A 58 -8.38 -7.87 4.81
C ARG A 58 -7.82 -6.63 5.49
N ILE A 59 -6.52 -6.52 5.58
CA ILE A 59 -5.85 -5.35 6.18
C ILE A 59 -6.16 -4.09 5.39
N CYS A 60 -6.00 -4.14 4.07
CA CYS A 60 -6.30 -3.00 3.20
C CYS A 60 -7.77 -2.55 3.32
N ASN A 61 -8.70 -3.49 3.27
CA ASN A 61 -10.12 -3.19 3.41
C ASN A 61 -10.45 -2.61 4.80
N SER A 62 -9.82 -3.12 5.85
CA SER A 62 -9.98 -2.59 7.20
C SER A 62 -9.46 -1.14 7.29
N ALA A 63 -8.31 -0.86 6.69
CA ALA A 63 -7.76 0.49 6.65
C ALA A 63 -8.67 1.47 5.93
N ILE A 64 -9.20 1.09 4.76
CA ILE A 64 -10.15 1.91 4.00
C ILE A 64 -11.43 2.15 4.80
N ALA A 65 -11.99 1.13 5.43
CA ALA A 65 -13.18 1.26 6.26
C ALA A 65 -12.97 2.20 7.46
N ARG A 66 -11.73 2.37 7.90
CA ARG A 66 -11.34 3.29 8.99
C ARG A 66 -10.91 4.67 8.51
N GLY A 67 -11.10 4.98 7.23
CA GLY A 67 -10.86 6.31 6.68
C GLY A 67 -9.56 6.50 5.92
N ALA A 68 -8.82 5.44 5.61
CA ALA A 68 -7.68 5.53 4.70
C ALA A 68 -8.15 5.94 3.30
N ILE A 69 -7.33 6.70 2.60
CA ILE A 69 -7.60 7.16 1.24
C ILE A 69 -7.25 6.07 0.24
N ALA A 70 -6.16 5.34 0.50
CA ALA A 70 -5.68 4.24 -0.33
C ALA A 70 -4.93 3.24 0.53
N ALA A 71 -4.95 1.97 0.11
CA ALA A 71 -4.20 0.91 0.76
C ALA A 71 -3.89 -0.19 -0.25
N GLY A 72 -2.68 -0.71 -0.21
CA GLY A 72 -2.25 -1.78 -1.11
C GLY A 72 -0.92 -2.38 -0.69
N LEU A 73 -0.59 -3.52 -1.28
CA LEU A 73 0.73 -4.10 -1.12
C LEU A 73 1.82 -3.17 -1.64
N SER A 74 2.91 -3.07 -0.92
CA SER A 74 4.11 -2.39 -1.37
C SER A 74 4.90 -3.31 -2.30
N GLY A 75 4.92 -2.97 -3.59
CA GLY A 75 5.48 -3.85 -4.60
C GLY A 75 4.73 -5.17 -4.65
N SER A 76 5.43 -6.29 -4.49
CA SER A 76 4.86 -7.64 -4.44
C SER A 76 4.55 -8.14 -3.01
N GLY A 77 4.62 -7.24 -2.04
CA GLY A 77 4.44 -7.57 -0.62
C GLY A 77 5.75 -8.04 0.04
N PRO A 78 5.69 -8.52 1.29
CA PRO A 78 4.51 -8.61 2.15
C PRO A 78 4.09 -7.30 2.81
N ALA A 79 4.91 -6.25 2.80
CA ALA A 79 4.55 -4.98 3.42
C ALA A 79 3.33 -4.32 2.73
N ILE A 80 2.56 -3.59 3.51
CA ILE A 80 1.39 -2.85 3.02
C ILE A 80 1.62 -1.35 3.22
N ALA A 81 1.34 -0.57 2.20
CA ALA A 81 1.34 0.88 2.28
C ALA A 81 -0.09 1.41 2.41
N ILE A 82 -0.30 2.32 3.33
CA ILE A 82 -1.59 2.95 3.58
C ILE A 82 -1.42 4.46 3.52
N VAL A 83 -2.21 5.11 2.69
CA VAL A 83 -2.26 6.57 2.61
C VAL A 83 -3.49 7.06 3.36
N CYS A 84 -3.31 8.01 4.25
CA CYS A 84 -4.39 8.61 5.03
C CYS A 84 -4.15 10.11 5.22
N TYR A 85 -5.20 10.82 5.62
CA TYR A 85 -5.05 12.21 6.03
C TYR A 85 -4.26 12.32 7.34
N GLN A 86 -3.47 13.37 7.47
CA GLN A 86 -2.64 13.60 8.64
C GLN A 86 -3.47 13.63 9.94
N GLN A 87 -4.66 14.22 9.91
CA GLN A 87 -5.56 14.32 11.06
C GLN A 87 -6.03 12.95 11.58
N GLY A 88 -6.13 11.96 10.71
CA GLY A 88 -6.56 10.60 11.07
C GLY A 88 -5.43 9.60 11.27
N ALA A 89 -4.19 10.00 10.99
CA ALA A 89 -3.05 9.07 10.95
C ALA A 89 -2.79 8.39 12.30
N GLU A 90 -2.87 9.11 13.39
CA GLU A 90 -2.63 8.57 14.74
C GLU A 90 -3.68 7.53 15.12
N GLN A 91 -4.96 7.85 14.95
CA GLN A 91 -6.05 6.92 15.26
C GLN A 91 -5.99 5.66 14.38
N LEU A 92 -5.68 5.82 13.10
CA LEU A 92 -5.53 4.69 12.19
C LEU A 92 -4.34 3.81 12.57
N ALA A 93 -3.20 4.42 12.91
CA ALA A 93 -2.01 3.70 13.37
C ALA A 93 -2.29 2.91 14.66
N GLU A 94 -2.99 3.51 15.62
CA GLU A 94 -3.40 2.83 16.84
C GLU A 94 -4.32 1.64 16.55
N ALA A 95 -5.33 1.81 15.71
CA ALA A 95 -6.25 0.74 15.34
C ALA A 95 -5.54 -0.43 14.66
N MET A 96 -4.58 -0.15 13.78
CA MET A 96 -3.78 -1.21 13.14
C MET A 96 -2.86 -1.91 14.16
N SER A 97 -2.23 -1.15 15.06
CA SER A 97 -1.38 -1.70 16.12
C SER A 97 -2.17 -2.57 17.10
N GLU A 98 -3.37 -2.16 17.48
CA GLU A 98 -4.27 -2.94 18.35
C GLU A 98 -4.68 -4.27 17.71
N SER A 99 -4.72 -4.34 16.40
CA SER A 99 -4.94 -5.57 15.63
C SER A 99 -3.71 -6.49 15.59
N GLY A 100 -2.62 -6.14 16.27
CA GLY A 100 -1.39 -6.93 16.34
C GLY A 100 -0.41 -6.67 15.19
N LEU A 101 -0.64 -5.64 14.38
CA LEU A 101 0.21 -5.28 13.25
C LEU A 101 1.34 -4.35 13.68
N GLN A 102 2.52 -4.54 13.08
CA GLN A 102 3.65 -3.63 13.25
C GLN A 102 3.50 -2.45 12.28
N VAL A 103 3.35 -1.24 12.82
CA VAL A 103 3.04 -0.04 12.04
C VAL A 103 4.20 0.95 12.11
N ILE A 104 4.63 1.45 10.95
CA ILE A 104 5.57 2.56 10.84
C ILE A 104 4.80 3.77 10.31
N ARG A 105 4.92 4.90 11.00
CA ARG A 105 4.38 6.18 10.51
C ARG A 105 5.42 6.86 9.64
N SER A 106 4.96 7.42 8.52
CA SER A 106 5.77 8.18 7.58
C SER A 106 4.95 9.33 7.01
N ALA A 107 5.55 10.17 6.24
CA ALA A 107 4.87 11.27 5.57
C ALA A 107 5.49 11.49 4.19
N PHE A 108 4.71 12.07 3.29
CA PHE A 108 5.26 12.60 2.04
C PHE A 108 6.15 13.79 2.36
N VAL A 109 7.27 13.88 1.67
CA VAL A 109 8.22 14.99 1.81
C VAL A 109 8.13 15.92 0.59
N GLU A 110 8.36 17.20 0.82
CA GLU A 110 8.44 18.17 -0.27
C GLU A 110 9.73 17.96 -1.06
N PRO A 111 9.71 18.07 -2.39
CA PRO A 111 10.92 17.89 -3.22
C PRO A 111 12.10 18.77 -2.78
N ALA A 112 11.83 20.01 -2.36
CA ALA A 112 12.86 20.94 -1.88
C ALA A 112 13.63 20.43 -0.65
N SER A 113 12.97 19.67 0.24
CA SER A 113 13.63 19.11 1.42
C SER A 113 14.59 17.97 1.07
N LEU A 114 14.34 17.28 -0.04
CA LEU A 114 15.24 16.22 -0.54
C LEU A 114 16.54 16.81 -1.08
N ASP A 115 16.48 17.98 -1.71
CA ASP A 115 17.67 18.66 -2.22
C ASP A 115 18.58 19.15 -1.08
N GLU A 116 18.00 19.61 0.02
CA GLU A 116 18.76 20.00 1.21
C GLU A 116 19.45 18.81 1.87
N GLU A 117 18.75 17.68 1.99
CA GLU A 117 19.36 16.45 2.51
C GLU A 117 20.44 15.92 1.59
N ALA A 118 20.21 15.89 0.29
CA ALA A 118 21.20 15.46 -0.70
C ALA A 118 22.48 16.29 -0.63
N SER A 119 22.37 17.61 -0.44
CA SER A 119 23.53 18.51 -0.31
C SER A 119 24.32 18.29 0.98
N SER A 120 23.68 17.76 2.03
CA SER A 120 24.36 17.46 3.30
C SER A 120 25.19 16.16 3.25
N TRP A 121 25.02 15.36 2.21
CA TRP A 121 25.73 14.07 2.02
C TRP A 121 27.00 14.21 1.17
N GLU A 122 27.20 15.39 0.55
CA GLU A 122 28.42 15.76 -0.18
C GLU A 122 29.49 16.32 0.78
#